data_fa88ddd53324bf56e257b3f574a009f6
#
_entry.id   fa88ddd53324bf56e257b3f574a009f6
#
_cell.length_a   1.000
_cell.length_b   1.000
_cell.length_c   1.000
_cell.angle_alpha   90.00
_cell.angle_beta   90.00
_cell.angle_gamma   90.00
#
_symmetry.space_group_name_H-M   'P 1'
#
loop_
_entity.id
_entity.type
_entity.pdbx_description
1 polymer ?
#
loop_
_entity_poly.entity_id
_entity_poly.type
_entity_poly.pdbx_seq_one_letter_code
_entity_poly.pdbx_strand_id
1 'polypeptide(L)'
;MIKKSGRSHPVSAGNPCPFLRALVATGELADDREPLAKVAAVVATTARAGDGRPVLSRKAVFAIASMANGWGPLSLIDTQWHGLKLNALRGGPLDKKGVGSGILNARGAIDAKEVSRLRGFAKEKPNANGASELGLGLAELRAYMDANFARATGRRRFIDRTLMLGEWPMLLKVMGKDGLGGRYLGLQDVIDLFKSRRFPARMNNRLRAGS
;
A
#
# COMPACT_ATOMS: atom_id res chain seq x y z
N MET A 1 13.39 27.33 -6.56
CA MET A 1 13.60 25.87 -6.34
C MET A 1 13.60 25.59 -4.83
N ILE A 2 12.48 25.16 -4.27
CA ILE A 2 12.40 24.77 -2.86
C ILE A 2 12.97 23.36 -2.77
N LYS A 3 14.18 23.22 -2.19
CA LYS A 3 14.71 21.90 -1.77
C LYS A 3 13.74 21.34 -0.71
N LYS A 4 12.83 20.41 -1.09
CA LYS A 4 12.12 19.62 -0.07
C LYS A 4 13.17 18.94 0.78
N SER A 5 13.23 19.34 2.05
CA SER A 5 14.08 18.76 3.08
C SER A 5 13.91 17.23 3.06
N GLY A 6 15.00 16.49 2.98
CA GLY A 6 15.00 15.03 2.98
C GLY A 6 14.64 14.39 4.34
N ARG A 7 13.87 15.10 5.17
CA ARG A 7 13.36 14.59 6.44
C ARG A 7 12.08 13.78 6.18
N SER A 8 12.12 12.51 6.55
CA SER A 8 10.94 11.65 6.61
C SER A 8 9.99 12.18 7.68
N HIS A 9 8.72 12.35 7.34
CA HIS A 9 7.68 12.72 8.30
C HIS A 9 7.35 11.52 9.21
N PRO A 10 7.01 11.75 10.49
CA PRO A 10 6.60 10.69 11.39
C PRO A 10 5.29 10.07 10.87
N VAL A 11 5.17 8.76 11.00
CA VAL A 11 3.99 7.98 10.55
C VAL A 11 3.49 7.13 11.71
N SER A 12 2.24 7.32 12.09
CA SER A 12 1.58 6.61 13.17
C SER A 12 1.47 5.10 12.92
N ALA A 13 1.53 4.31 13.98
CA ALA A 13 1.18 2.89 13.95
C ALA A 13 -0.30 2.64 13.62
N GLY A 14 -1.17 3.62 13.83
CA GLY A 14 -2.60 3.58 13.51
C GLY A 14 -2.93 3.60 12.03
N ASN A 15 -1.93 3.74 11.15
CA ASN A 15 -2.08 3.60 9.70
C ASN A 15 -1.54 2.23 9.25
N PRO A 16 -2.38 1.23 8.94
CA PRO A 16 -1.94 -0.11 8.53
C PRO A 16 -1.56 -0.21 7.05
N CYS A 17 -1.92 0.77 6.23
CA CYS A 17 -1.70 0.72 4.77
C CYS A 17 -0.27 1.16 4.41
N PRO A 18 0.60 0.28 3.87
CA PRO A 18 1.98 0.62 3.54
C PRO A 18 2.07 1.72 2.48
N PHE A 19 1.14 1.76 1.53
CA PHE A 19 1.09 2.79 0.49
C PHE A 19 0.80 4.19 1.08
N LEU A 20 -0.23 4.30 1.93
CA LEU A 20 -0.54 5.58 2.61
C LEU A 20 0.57 5.99 3.57
N ARG A 21 1.22 5.05 4.26
CA ARG A 21 2.38 5.32 5.11
C ARG A 21 3.54 5.93 4.34
N ALA A 22 3.77 5.47 3.11
CA ALA A 22 4.80 6.05 2.25
C ALA A 22 4.43 7.47 1.79
N LEU A 23 3.15 7.74 1.48
CA LEU A 23 2.68 9.09 1.14
C LEU A 23 2.80 10.07 2.32
N VAL A 24 2.54 9.61 3.54
CA VAL A 24 2.76 10.41 4.76
C VAL A 24 4.27 10.65 4.97
N ALA A 25 5.09 9.61 4.86
CA ALA A 25 6.53 9.74 5.05
C ALA A 25 7.20 10.72 4.05
N THR A 26 6.66 10.84 2.84
CA THR A 26 7.12 11.79 1.82
C THR A 26 6.53 13.19 1.97
N GLY A 27 5.58 13.40 2.90
CA GLY A 27 4.91 14.69 3.13
C GLY A 27 3.82 15.01 2.09
N GLU A 28 3.40 14.05 1.27
CA GLU A 28 2.30 14.23 0.33
C GLU A 28 0.93 14.26 1.05
N LEU A 29 0.82 13.54 2.16
CA LEU A 29 -0.36 13.52 3.04
C LEU A 29 0.06 13.79 4.49
N ALA A 30 -0.83 14.42 5.29
CA ALA A 30 -0.69 14.49 6.73
C ALA A 30 -1.11 13.17 7.38
N ASP A 31 -0.52 12.83 8.54
CA ASP A 31 -0.82 11.57 9.24
C ASP A 31 -2.13 11.64 10.05
N ASP A 32 -2.52 12.81 10.50
CA ASP A 32 -3.72 13.02 11.33
C ASP A 32 -4.99 13.14 10.48
N ARG A 33 -5.26 14.32 9.93
CA ARG A 33 -6.45 14.59 9.11
C ARG A 33 -6.06 15.13 7.74
N GLU A 34 -6.64 14.54 6.71
CA GLU A 34 -6.49 14.99 5.32
C GLU A 34 -7.85 15.13 4.64
N PRO A 35 -8.11 16.24 3.93
CA PRO A 35 -9.32 16.38 3.12
C PRO A 35 -9.46 15.22 2.12
N LEU A 36 -10.65 14.62 2.04
CA LEU A 36 -10.92 13.49 1.14
C LEU A 36 -10.55 13.79 -0.32
N ALA A 37 -10.82 15.02 -0.76
CA ALA A 37 -10.47 15.43 -2.12
C ALA A 37 -8.96 15.39 -2.37
N LYS A 38 -8.14 15.77 -1.37
CA LYS A 38 -6.67 15.71 -1.46
C LYS A 38 -6.20 14.26 -1.43
N VAL A 39 -6.73 13.43 -0.50
CA VAL A 39 -6.41 11.98 -0.47
C VAL A 39 -6.71 11.34 -1.83
N ALA A 40 -7.91 11.61 -2.38
CA ALA A 40 -8.32 11.05 -3.66
C ALA A 40 -7.42 11.53 -4.82
N ALA A 41 -7.02 12.80 -4.81
CA ALA A 41 -6.12 13.35 -5.84
C ALA A 41 -4.72 12.73 -5.75
N VAL A 42 -4.10 12.75 -4.57
CA VAL A 42 -2.73 12.27 -4.34
C VAL A 42 -2.64 10.75 -4.62
N VAL A 43 -3.58 9.96 -4.08
CA VAL A 43 -3.59 8.51 -4.31
C VAL A 43 -3.81 8.18 -5.78
N ALA A 44 -4.79 8.79 -6.46
CA ALA A 44 -5.05 8.52 -7.87
C ALA A 44 -3.89 8.94 -8.79
N THR A 45 -3.17 10.01 -8.44
CA THR A 45 -1.98 10.47 -9.18
C THR A 45 -0.80 9.53 -8.96
N THR A 46 -0.57 9.09 -7.72
CA THR A 46 0.55 8.21 -7.38
C THR A 46 0.29 6.77 -7.81
N ALA A 47 -0.96 6.29 -7.67
CA ALA A 47 -1.38 4.93 -8.03
C ALA A 47 -1.66 4.78 -9.53
N ARG A 48 -0.68 5.13 -10.37
CA ARG A 48 -0.73 4.87 -11.82
C ARG A 48 0.03 3.60 -12.15
N ALA A 49 -0.43 2.90 -13.18
CA ALA A 49 0.30 1.77 -13.75
C ALA A 49 1.61 2.24 -14.43
N GLY A 50 2.45 1.30 -14.82
CA GLY A 50 3.70 1.60 -15.52
C GLY A 50 3.51 2.38 -16.83
N ASP A 51 2.38 2.16 -17.52
CA ASP A 51 1.94 2.85 -18.72
C ASP A 51 1.30 4.24 -18.46
N GLY A 52 1.30 4.69 -17.21
CA GLY A 52 0.74 5.98 -16.81
C GLY A 52 -0.78 5.98 -16.58
N ARG A 53 -1.50 4.89 -16.90
CA ARG A 53 -2.95 4.81 -16.69
C ARG A 53 -3.29 4.77 -15.20
N PRO A 54 -4.35 5.44 -14.76
CA PRO A 54 -4.79 5.36 -13.37
C PRO A 54 -5.27 3.93 -13.06
N VAL A 55 -4.73 3.33 -11.99
CA VAL A 55 -5.19 2.00 -11.50
C VAL A 55 -6.50 2.13 -10.74
N LEU A 56 -6.67 3.26 -10.04
CA LEU A 56 -7.92 3.63 -9.37
C LEU A 56 -8.33 5.02 -9.84
N SER A 57 -9.61 5.17 -10.18
CA SER A 57 -10.16 6.50 -10.45
C SER A 57 -10.22 7.34 -9.18
N ARG A 58 -10.13 8.66 -9.33
CA ARG A 58 -10.27 9.60 -8.21
C ARG A 58 -11.60 9.39 -7.45
N LYS A 59 -12.69 9.09 -8.17
CA LYS A 59 -14.01 8.77 -7.57
C LYS A 59 -13.97 7.49 -6.74
N ALA A 60 -13.32 6.44 -7.23
CA ALA A 60 -13.16 5.19 -6.49
C ALA A 60 -12.34 5.38 -5.21
N VAL A 61 -11.21 6.10 -5.28
CA VAL A 61 -10.40 6.42 -4.09
C VAL A 61 -11.22 7.23 -3.09
N PHE A 62 -11.97 8.24 -3.56
CA PHE A 62 -12.83 9.06 -2.70
C PHE A 62 -13.86 8.20 -1.95
N ALA A 63 -14.57 7.32 -2.66
CA ALA A 63 -15.56 6.42 -2.07
C ALA A 63 -14.94 5.47 -1.02
N ILE A 64 -13.77 4.86 -1.32
CA ILE A 64 -13.05 3.99 -0.39
C ILE A 64 -12.61 4.78 0.85
N ALA A 65 -12.03 5.97 0.65
CA ALA A 65 -11.53 6.82 1.73
C ALA A 65 -12.67 7.30 2.65
N SER A 66 -13.85 7.60 2.11
CA SER A 66 -15.01 8.02 2.89
C SER A 66 -15.42 6.99 3.94
N MET A 67 -15.21 5.71 3.67
CA MET A 67 -15.59 4.59 4.55
C MET A 67 -14.46 4.12 5.45
N ALA A 68 -13.24 4.61 5.25
CA ALA A 68 -12.05 4.02 5.86
C ALA A 68 -12.01 4.19 7.40
N ASN A 69 -12.54 5.27 7.94
CA ASN A 69 -12.62 5.49 9.38
C ASN A 69 -13.86 4.87 10.04
N GLY A 70 -14.84 4.39 9.28
CA GLY A 70 -16.04 3.73 9.81
C GLY A 70 -17.22 3.74 8.83
N TRP A 71 -18.24 2.91 9.11
CA TRP A 71 -19.45 2.75 8.29
C TRP A 71 -20.67 3.40 8.91
N GLY A 72 -20.56 3.88 10.17
CA GLY A 72 -21.67 4.54 10.86
C GLY A 72 -21.93 5.95 10.30
N PRO A 73 -23.19 6.45 10.36
CA PRO A 73 -23.54 7.77 9.83
C PRO A 73 -22.66 8.89 10.40
N LEU A 74 -22.41 8.88 11.70
CA LEU A 74 -21.56 9.88 12.36
C LEU A 74 -20.11 9.82 11.87
N SER A 75 -19.57 8.62 11.63
CA SER A 75 -18.21 8.44 11.10
C SER A 75 -18.10 8.95 9.66
N LEU A 76 -19.11 8.67 8.84
CA LEU A 76 -19.16 9.16 7.45
C LEU A 76 -19.26 10.69 7.42
N ILE A 77 -20.11 11.30 8.26
CA ILE A 77 -20.24 12.74 8.39
C ILE A 77 -18.91 13.36 8.87
N ASP A 78 -18.29 12.83 9.95
CA ASP A 78 -17.00 13.34 10.45
C ASP A 78 -15.92 13.29 9.35
N THR A 79 -15.85 12.17 8.61
CA THR A 79 -14.86 12.01 7.53
C THR A 79 -15.13 12.97 6.35
N GLN A 80 -16.40 13.24 6.03
CA GLN A 80 -16.77 14.17 4.95
C GLN A 80 -16.44 15.63 5.31
N TRP A 81 -16.74 16.03 6.55
CA TRP A 81 -16.57 17.43 6.99
C TRP A 81 -15.16 17.74 7.45
N HIS A 82 -14.51 16.82 8.13
CA HIS A 82 -13.21 17.06 8.77
C HIS A 82 -12.04 16.32 8.10
N GLY A 83 -12.32 15.47 7.11
CA GLY A 83 -11.32 14.69 6.40
C GLY A 83 -11.01 13.32 7.03
N LEU A 84 -10.22 12.54 6.30
CA LEU A 84 -9.79 11.20 6.68
C LEU A 84 -8.69 11.26 7.74
N LYS A 85 -8.87 10.54 8.84
CA LYS A 85 -7.84 10.33 9.88
C LYS A 85 -6.96 9.16 9.49
N LEU A 86 -5.77 9.42 8.92
CA LEU A 86 -4.86 8.35 8.50
C LEU A 86 -4.26 7.59 9.69
N ASN A 87 -4.04 8.26 10.81
CA ASN A 87 -3.57 7.65 12.06
C ASN A 87 -4.62 6.81 12.80
N ALA A 88 -5.88 6.79 12.34
CA ALA A 88 -6.99 6.04 12.94
C ALA A 88 -7.61 4.99 12.01
N LEU A 89 -6.87 4.54 11.00
CA LEU A 89 -7.34 3.52 10.06
C LEU A 89 -7.28 2.10 10.65
N ARG A 90 -6.39 1.87 11.63
CA ARG A 90 -6.28 0.57 12.29
C ARG A 90 -7.54 0.28 13.11
N GLY A 91 -8.05 -0.95 12.97
CA GLY A 91 -9.33 -1.33 13.56
C GLY A 91 -10.54 -0.86 12.77
N GLY A 92 -10.37 -0.04 11.74
CA GLY A 92 -11.40 0.41 10.82
C GLY A 92 -11.92 -0.72 9.89
N PRO A 93 -12.90 -0.40 9.02
CA PRO A 93 -13.51 -1.39 8.12
C PRO A 93 -12.52 -2.01 7.14
N LEU A 94 -11.54 -1.24 6.69
CA LEU A 94 -10.55 -1.66 5.69
C LEU A 94 -9.26 -2.23 6.30
N ASP A 95 -9.15 -2.26 7.65
CA ASP A 95 -8.02 -2.91 8.31
C ASP A 95 -8.20 -4.44 8.36
N LYS A 96 -7.12 -5.17 8.10
CA LYS A 96 -7.10 -6.63 8.24
C LYS A 96 -7.02 -7.00 9.72
N LYS A 97 -8.06 -7.67 10.21
CA LYS A 97 -8.24 -8.00 11.63
C LYS A 97 -8.06 -9.48 11.94
N GLY A 98 -7.94 -10.33 10.92
CA GLY A 98 -7.70 -11.76 11.09
C GLY A 98 -6.29 -12.00 11.60
N VAL A 99 -6.16 -12.85 12.62
CA VAL A 99 -4.86 -13.25 13.15
C VAL A 99 -4.05 -13.92 12.04
N GLY A 100 -2.83 -13.47 11.81
CA GLY A 100 -1.94 -14.03 10.79
C GLY A 100 -2.12 -13.46 9.38
N SER A 101 -3.15 -12.63 9.10
CA SER A 101 -3.37 -12.04 7.78
C SER A 101 -2.57 -10.74 7.54
N GLY A 102 -2.18 -10.05 8.60
CA GLY A 102 -1.41 -8.80 8.52
C GLY A 102 0.08 -9.03 8.32
N ILE A 103 0.73 -8.16 7.54
CA ILE A 103 2.20 -8.12 7.39
C ILE A 103 2.82 -7.18 8.40
N LEU A 104 2.15 -6.05 8.65
CA LEU A 104 2.57 -5.09 9.66
C LEU A 104 2.01 -5.48 11.03
N ASN A 105 2.88 -5.50 12.02
CA ASN A 105 2.47 -5.72 13.42
C ASN A 105 1.72 -4.49 13.99
N ALA A 106 1.29 -4.58 15.25
CA ALA A 106 0.55 -3.50 15.92
C ALA A 106 1.31 -2.17 15.99
N ARG A 107 2.65 -2.21 15.92
CA ARG A 107 3.51 -1.01 15.90
C ARG A 107 3.68 -0.42 14.51
N GLY A 108 3.03 -1.00 13.49
CA GLY A 108 3.17 -0.58 12.10
C GLY A 108 4.54 -0.92 11.49
N ALA A 109 5.22 -1.92 12.02
CA ALA A 109 6.48 -2.43 11.49
C ALA A 109 6.31 -3.82 10.91
N ILE A 110 7.10 -4.13 9.88
CA ILE A 110 7.25 -5.50 9.39
C ILE A 110 8.30 -6.21 10.23
N ASP A 111 8.03 -7.42 10.69
CA ASP A 111 9.01 -8.20 11.40
C ASP A 111 9.87 -9.07 10.44
N ALA A 112 11.00 -9.57 10.98
CA ALA A 112 11.96 -10.33 10.20
C ALA A 112 11.36 -11.65 9.67
N LYS A 113 10.41 -12.26 10.39
CA LYS A 113 9.75 -13.51 9.98
C LYS A 113 8.88 -13.26 8.75
N GLU A 114 8.14 -12.16 8.70
CA GLU A 114 7.31 -11.81 7.54
C GLU A 114 8.17 -11.44 6.32
N VAL A 115 9.30 -10.75 6.50
CA VAL A 115 10.28 -10.50 5.43
C VAL A 115 10.83 -11.82 4.88
N SER A 116 11.22 -12.74 5.77
CA SER A 116 11.73 -14.07 5.38
C SER A 116 10.67 -14.88 4.63
N ARG A 117 9.42 -14.84 5.09
CA ARG A 117 8.29 -15.49 4.38
C ARG A 117 8.10 -14.92 2.97
N LEU A 118 8.04 -13.61 2.85
CA LEU A 118 7.87 -12.93 1.56
C LEU A 118 9.01 -13.32 0.60
N ARG A 119 10.24 -13.37 1.12
CA ARG A 119 11.42 -13.83 0.36
C ARG A 119 11.27 -15.28 -0.13
N GLY A 120 10.67 -16.16 0.68
CA GLY A 120 10.45 -17.56 0.31
C GLY A 120 9.50 -17.77 -0.89
N PHE A 121 8.64 -16.78 -1.19
CA PHE A 121 7.79 -16.79 -2.39
C PHE A 121 8.42 -16.10 -3.59
N ALA A 122 9.42 -15.24 -3.38
CA ALA A 122 10.09 -14.52 -4.47
C ALA A 122 10.92 -15.50 -5.32
N LYS A 123 10.95 -15.24 -6.62
CA LYS A 123 11.75 -15.97 -7.60
C LYS A 123 12.66 -15.02 -8.37
N GLU A 124 13.69 -15.58 -8.97
CA GLU A 124 14.54 -14.89 -9.93
C GLU A 124 13.69 -14.38 -11.09
N LYS A 125 13.80 -13.08 -11.37
CA LYS A 125 13.10 -12.39 -12.46
C LYS A 125 14.13 -11.61 -13.28
N PRO A 126 14.27 -11.91 -14.58
CA PRO A 126 15.10 -11.11 -15.44
C PRO A 126 14.43 -9.73 -15.68
N ASN A 127 15.14 -8.66 -15.36
CA ASN A 127 14.67 -7.31 -15.65
C ASN A 127 14.73 -7.00 -17.16
N ALA A 128 14.33 -5.80 -17.56
CA ALA A 128 14.34 -5.41 -18.98
C ALA A 128 15.73 -5.45 -19.64
N ASN A 129 16.80 -5.37 -18.83
CA ASN A 129 18.21 -5.43 -19.32
C ASN A 129 18.80 -6.85 -19.19
N GLY A 130 18.00 -7.85 -18.83
CA GLY A 130 18.44 -9.23 -18.66
C GLY A 130 19.12 -9.55 -17.32
N ALA A 131 19.38 -8.56 -16.46
CA ALA A 131 19.93 -8.81 -15.14
C ALA A 131 18.87 -9.44 -14.21
N SER A 132 19.27 -10.45 -13.44
CA SER A 132 18.36 -11.17 -12.54
C SER A 132 18.24 -10.48 -11.18
N GLU A 133 17.04 -10.50 -10.63
CA GLU A 133 16.76 -10.04 -9.29
C GLU A 133 15.58 -10.82 -8.68
N LEU A 134 15.50 -10.89 -7.35
CA LEU A 134 14.36 -11.50 -6.68
C LEU A 134 13.11 -10.63 -6.84
N GLY A 135 12.01 -11.24 -7.26
CA GLY A 135 10.74 -10.55 -7.49
C GLY A 135 9.52 -11.47 -7.36
N LEU A 136 8.37 -10.83 -7.27
CA LEU A 136 7.06 -11.47 -7.12
C LEU A 136 6.16 -11.06 -8.30
N GLY A 137 5.95 -11.97 -9.21
CA GLY A 137 4.92 -11.84 -10.25
C GLY A 137 3.54 -12.22 -9.72
N LEU A 138 2.54 -12.24 -10.59
CA LEU A 138 1.16 -12.53 -10.19
C LEU A 138 1.00 -13.93 -9.56
N ALA A 139 1.72 -14.93 -10.06
CA ALA A 139 1.67 -16.30 -9.55
C ALA A 139 2.25 -16.38 -8.12
N GLU A 140 3.41 -15.79 -7.88
CA GLU A 140 4.05 -15.75 -6.57
C GLU A 140 3.21 -14.95 -5.56
N LEU A 141 2.59 -13.86 -5.99
CA LEU A 141 1.69 -13.07 -5.14
C LEU A 141 0.42 -13.86 -4.77
N ARG A 142 -0.15 -14.63 -5.71
CA ARG A 142 -1.30 -15.51 -5.42
C ARG A 142 -0.91 -16.57 -4.40
N ALA A 143 0.19 -17.26 -4.61
CA ALA A 143 0.69 -18.27 -3.66
C ALA A 143 0.94 -17.68 -2.26
N TYR A 144 1.52 -16.47 -2.18
CA TYR A 144 1.71 -15.76 -0.92
C TYR A 144 0.38 -15.41 -0.23
N MET A 145 -0.61 -14.91 -1.00
CA MET A 145 -1.95 -14.60 -0.45
C MET A 145 -2.66 -15.85 0.05
N ASP A 146 -2.57 -16.97 -0.67
CA ASP A 146 -3.18 -18.24 -0.27
C ASP A 146 -2.51 -18.80 1.00
N ALA A 147 -1.20 -18.73 1.11
CA ALA A 147 -0.47 -19.11 2.31
C ALA A 147 -0.81 -18.21 3.51
N ASN A 148 -1.03 -16.91 3.29
CA ASN A 148 -1.51 -16.00 4.34
C ASN A 148 -2.95 -16.32 4.77
N PHE A 149 -3.82 -16.65 3.83
CA PHE A 149 -5.18 -17.05 4.13
C PHE A 149 -5.22 -18.38 4.90
N ALA A 150 -4.39 -19.35 4.52
CA ALA A 150 -4.30 -20.65 5.20
C ALA A 150 -3.92 -20.53 6.69
N ARG A 151 -3.04 -19.59 7.02
CA ARG A 151 -2.63 -19.34 8.42
C ARG A 151 -3.53 -18.38 9.18
N ALA A 152 -4.36 -17.60 8.47
CA ALA A 152 -5.24 -16.63 9.10
C ALA A 152 -6.39 -17.30 9.83
N THR A 153 -6.70 -16.84 11.05
CA THR A 153 -7.77 -17.36 11.89
C THR A 153 -8.81 -16.28 12.20
N GLY A 154 -9.96 -16.70 12.72
CA GLY A 154 -11.05 -15.80 13.11
C GLY A 154 -12.05 -15.51 11.96
N ARG A 155 -13.20 -14.94 12.35
CA ARG A 155 -14.32 -14.68 11.40
C ARG A 155 -13.97 -13.69 10.28
N ARG A 156 -13.03 -12.79 10.54
CA ARG A 156 -12.60 -11.76 9.58
C ARG A 156 -11.69 -12.29 8.47
N ARG A 157 -11.18 -13.50 8.55
CA ARG A 157 -10.21 -14.05 7.59
C ARG A 157 -10.69 -13.98 6.13
N PHE A 158 -11.98 -14.18 5.87
CA PHE A 158 -12.55 -14.11 4.51
C PHE A 158 -12.59 -12.68 3.98
N ILE A 159 -12.94 -11.70 4.83
CA ILE A 159 -12.89 -10.29 4.47
C ILE A 159 -11.44 -9.87 4.23
N ASP A 160 -10.52 -10.28 5.09
CA ASP A 160 -9.10 -10.00 4.94
C ASP A 160 -8.54 -10.58 3.64
N ARG A 161 -8.99 -11.79 3.23
CA ARG A 161 -8.64 -12.35 1.92
C ARG A 161 -9.13 -11.47 0.78
N THR A 162 -10.36 -10.98 0.83
CA THR A 162 -10.90 -10.06 -0.17
C THR A 162 -10.07 -8.78 -0.27
N LEU A 163 -9.67 -8.20 0.87
CA LEU A 163 -8.79 -7.04 0.92
C LEU A 163 -7.43 -7.35 0.30
N MET A 164 -6.82 -8.50 0.62
CA MET A 164 -5.54 -8.93 0.03
C MET A 164 -5.63 -9.14 -1.48
N LEU A 165 -6.74 -9.70 -1.98
CA LEU A 165 -6.99 -9.86 -3.43
C LEU A 165 -7.06 -8.52 -4.17
N GLY A 166 -7.43 -7.43 -3.49
CA GLY A 166 -7.35 -6.07 -4.03
C GLY A 166 -5.95 -5.45 -3.91
N GLU A 167 -5.32 -5.55 -2.73
CA GLU A 167 -4.07 -4.86 -2.40
C GLU A 167 -2.87 -5.32 -3.25
N TRP A 168 -2.58 -6.63 -3.26
CA TRP A 168 -1.36 -7.14 -3.90
C TRP A 168 -1.34 -6.98 -5.42
N PRO A 169 -2.43 -7.32 -6.15
CA PRO A 169 -2.49 -7.03 -7.58
C PRO A 169 -2.43 -5.53 -7.90
N MET A 170 -2.98 -4.67 -7.02
CA MET A 170 -2.86 -3.22 -7.17
C MET A 170 -1.41 -2.77 -6.99
N LEU A 171 -0.70 -3.24 -5.96
CA LEU A 171 0.72 -2.95 -5.78
C LEU A 171 1.54 -3.39 -7.00
N LEU A 172 1.25 -4.57 -7.55
CA LEU A 172 1.90 -5.06 -8.77
C LEU A 172 1.66 -4.11 -9.96
N LYS A 173 0.44 -3.62 -10.15
CA LYS A 173 0.12 -2.66 -11.21
C LYS A 173 0.83 -1.31 -11.02
N VAL A 174 0.85 -0.81 -9.79
CA VAL A 174 1.37 0.54 -9.46
C VAL A 174 2.90 0.56 -9.37
N MET A 175 3.48 -0.38 -8.63
CA MET A 175 4.91 -0.42 -8.30
C MET A 175 5.69 -1.43 -9.12
N GLY A 176 5.01 -2.36 -9.80
CA GLY A 176 5.67 -3.37 -10.60
C GLY A 176 6.49 -2.77 -11.72
N LYS A 177 7.52 -3.47 -12.12
CA LYS A 177 8.37 -3.20 -13.27
C LYS A 177 8.22 -4.33 -14.29
N ASP A 178 8.45 -4.01 -15.54
CA ASP A 178 8.37 -4.99 -16.61
C ASP A 178 9.74 -5.67 -16.76
N GLY A 179 9.72 -6.99 -16.89
CA GLY A 179 10.88 -7.83 -17.16
C GLY A 179 10.61 -8.73 -18.35
N LEU A 180 11.63 -9.49 -18.77
CA LEU A 180 11.51 -10.41 -19.91
C LEU A 180 10.44 -11.49 -19.71
N GLY A 181 10.18 -11.89 -18.46
CA GLY A 181 9.15 -12.86 -18.06
C GLY A 181 7.81 -12.24 -17.63
N GLY A 182 7.56 -10.95 -17.92
CA GLY A 182 6.35 -10.24 -17.54
C GLY A 182 6.55 -9.31 -16.32
N ARG A 183 5.43 -8.72 -15.87
CA ARG A 183 5.44 -7.72 -14.80
C ARG A 183 5.61 -8.35 -13.42
N TYR A 184 6.47 -7.77 -12.59
CA TYR A 184 6.75 -8.23 -11.23
C TYR A 184 7.05 -7.07 -10.27
N LEU A 185 6.85 -7.31 -8.98
CA LEU A 185 7.34 -6.46 -7.89
C LEU A 185 8.74 -6.92 -7.50
N GLY A 186 9.73 -6.03 -7.57
CA GLY A 186 11.05 -6.32 -6.99
C GLY A 186 10.91 -6.54 -5.48
N LEU A 187 11.52 -7.60 -4.96
CA LEU A 187 11.45 -7.91 -3.53
C LEU A 187 11.96 -6.76 -2.67
N GLN A 188 13.06 -6.11 -3.08
CA GLN A 188 13.61 -4.97 -2.35
C GLN A 188 12.66 -3.77 -2.35
N ASP A 189 11.97 -3.49 -3.48
CA ASP A 189 10.97 -2.43 -3.55
C ASP A 189 9.82 -2.64 -2.54
N VAL A 190 9.39 -3.91 -2.38
CA VAL A 190 8.36 -4.26 -1.39
C VAL A 190 8.89 -4.08 0.03
N ILE A 191 10.10 -4.56 0.32
CA ILE A 191 10.72 -4.40 1.64
C ILE A 191 10.88 -2.91 1.97
N ASP A 192 11.31 -2.09 1.01
CA ASP A 192 11.49 -0.66 1.22
C ASP A 192 10.16 0.05 1.47
N LEU A 193 9.08 -0.35 0.78
CA LEU A 193 7.75 0.19 1.04
C LEU A 193 7.28 -0.11 2.47
N PHE A 194 7.41 -1.36 2.91
CA PHE A 194 6.92 -1.79 4.22
C PHE A 194 7.81 -1.37 5.39
N LYS A 195 9.14 -1.44 5.23
CA LYS A 195 10.12 -1.14 6.27
C LYS A 195 10.49 0.33 6.30
N SER A 196 10.86 0.88 5.14
CA SER A 196 11.42 2.22 5.01
C SER A 196 10.41 3.27 4.59
N ARG A 197 9.16 2.88 4.28
CA ARG A 197 8.07 3.76 3.80
C ARG A 197 8.49 4.55 2.58
N ARG A 198 9.22 3.91 1.67
CA ARG A 198 9.75 4.52 0.45
C ARG A 198 9.16 3.86 -0.78
N PHE A 199 8.78 4.68 -1.73
CA PHE A 199 8.47 4.23 -3.08
C PHE A 199 9.75 3.98 -3.87
N PRO A 200 9.72 3.08 -4.87
CA PRO A 200 10.81 2.95 -5.82
C PRO A 200 11.12 4.27 -6.52
N ALA A 201 12.40 4.53 -6.81
CA ALA A 201 12.84 5.79 -7.44
C ALA A 201 12.11 6.10 -8.76
N ARG A 202 11.72 5.07 -9.52
CA ARG A 202 10.92 5.21 -10.75
C ARG A 202 9.53 5.82 -10.54
N MET A 203 9.05 5.90 -9.31
CA MET A 203 7.77 6.56 -8.96
C MET A 203 7.92 8.03 -8.56
N ASN A 204 9.13 8.55 -8.42
CA ASN A 204 9.36 9.92 -7.95
C ASN A 204 8.66 10.99 -8.79
N ASN A 205 8.55 10.78 -10.11
CA ASN A 205 7.84 11.71 -10.99
C ASN A 205 6.34 11.79 -10.70
N ARG A 206 5.75 10.73 -10.16
CA ARG A 206 4.32 10.67 -9.79
C ARG A 206 4.03 11.39 -8.48
N LEU A 207 5.01 11.42 -7.55
CA LEU A 207 4.91 12.13 -6.28
C LEU A 207 4.97 13.66 -6.47
N ARG A 208 5.73 14.13 -7.46
CA ARG A 208 5.89 15.56 -7.77
C ARG A 208 4.73 16.16 -8.56
N ALA A 209 3.93 15.35 -9.23
CA ALA A 209 2.82 15.80 -10.06
C ALA A 209 1.54 16.09 -9.26
N GLY A 210 1.51 15.82 -7.97
CA GLY A 210 0.36 16.02 -7.07
C GLY A 210 0.49 17.21 -6.13
N SER A 211 1.58 17.97 -6.23
CA SER A 211 1.86 19.17 -5.41
C SER A 211 1.59 20.46 -6.17
#